data_df65b94e9488430c46c0012eaaf28718
#
_entry.id   df65b94e9488430c46c0012eaaf28718
#
_cell.length_a   1.000
_cell.length_b   1.000
_cell.length_c   1.000
_cell.angle_alpha   90.00
_cell.angle_beta   90.00
_cell.angle_gamma   90.00
#
_symmetry.space_group_name_H-M   'P 1'
#
loop_
_entity.id
_entity.type
_entity.pdbx_description
1 polymer ?
#
loop_
_entity_poly.entity_id
_entity_poly.type
_entity_poly.pdbx_seq_one_letter_code
_entity_poly.pdbx_strand_id
1 'polypeptide(L)'
;MKKNSRFARLLTLSIGLISISLMSCGENNSHISLFIYTSLDTFMKGYAKQIQDTLKDKYNVITFDGESSQTYQNDQIVGEINNPESKFLLINLVDRLASKTIIEKASTENKPIVFLNREPLEKDLSGSELAYYVGARPESDGEIQGNIINEFFESSTNFLVNYDRNSNGKLDILLIKGEQGHQDTENRSQYSINRLKSFGYDTNIIDSRFCDWIRTSATEFLAEVYEDYKDDIDVIISNNDDMALGAIDYLKTLPEYDPELALYDQFPLIVGVDATEVGLEAIVNKEMYGTVRNDYETQVEIIDTLIDYLLNEKDMSSFPYLTDSKNFYRTDGIKITQENYEEFI
;
A
#
# COMPACT_ATOMS: atom_id res chain seq x y z
N MET A 1 59.91 88.41 -22.77
CA MET A 1 59.21 87.82 -21.60
C MET A 1 57.88 87.33 -22.07
N LYS A 2 57.75 86.03 -22.29
CA LYS A 2 56.50 85.38 -22.76
C LYS A 2 55.98 84.42 -21.72
N LYS A 3 54.79 84.64 -21.22
CA LYS A 3 54.03 83.74 -20.32
C LYS A 3 53.28 82.71 -21.19
N ASN A 4 53.61 81.42 -21.00
CA ASN A 4 52.87 80.33 -21.58
C ASN A 4 51.86 79.84 -20.54
N SER A 5 50.53 79.90 -20.83
CA SER A 5 49.44 79.29 -20.06
C SER A 5 49.23 77.91 -20.69
N ARG A 6 49.38 76.87 -19.89
CA ARG A 6 48.94 75.49 -20.22
C ARG A 6 47.56 75.28 -19.72
N PHE A 7 46.61 75.02 -20.61
CA PHE A 7 45.26 74.53 -20.32
C PHE A 7 45.34 73.03 -19.92
N ALA A 8 44.99 72.72 -18.72
CA ALA A 8 44.76 71.34 -18.27
C ALA A 8 43.30 70.95 -18.58
N ARG A 9 43.10 69.99 -19.47
CA ARG A 9 41.82 69.33 -19.67
C ARG A 9 41.65 68.26 -18.62
N LEU A 10 40.63 68.46 -17.74
CA LEU A 10 40.10 67.37 -16.86
C LEU A 10 39.27 66.39 -17.69
N LEU A 11 39.76 65.15 -17.79
CA LEU A 11 38.98 64.04 -18.29
C LEU A 11 38.21 63.45 -17.11
N THR A 12 36.90 63.67 -17.05
CA THR A 12 35.99 63.00 -16.11
C THR A 12 35.70 61.59 -16.63
N LEU A 13 36.31 60.57 -16.00
CA LEU A 13 35.96 59.19 -16.21
C LEU A 13 34.69 58.90 -15.40
N SER A 14 33.56 58.74 -16.09
CA SER A 14 32.32 58.22 -15.51
C SER A 14 32.44 56.71 -15.44
N ILE A 15 32.71 56.18 -14.21
CA ILE A 15 32.64 54.76 -13.93
C ILE A 15 31.16 54.40 -13.80
N GLY A 16 30.59 53.84 -14.86
CA GLY A 16 29.27 53.21 -14.78
C GLY A 16 29.36 51.94 -13.91
N LEU A 17 28.78 51.97 -12.71
CA LEU A 17 28.51 50.78 -11.95
C LEU A 17 27.46 49.94 -12.70
N ILE A 18 27.91 48.92 -13.41
CA ILE A 18 27.05 47.84 -13.88
C ILE A 18 26.76 46.98 -12.66
N SER A 19 25.58 47.17 -12.08
CA SER A 19 25.03 46.24 -11.08
C SER A 19 24.68 44.94 -11.79
N ILE A 20 25.61 43.98 -11.80
CA ILE A 20 25.26 42.60 -12.15
C ILE A 20 24.43 42.06 -11.02
N SER A 21 23.11 42.10 -11.20
CA SER A 21 22.19 41.31 -10.40
C SER A 21 22.49 39.84 -10.72
N LEU A 22 23.30 39.20 -9.87
CA LEU A 22 23.36 37.76 -9.81
C LEU A 22 21.93 37.30 -9.42
N MET A 23 21.12 37.01 -10.42
CA MET A 23 19.98 36.12 -10.22
C MET A 23 20.61 34.79 -9.83
N SER A 24 20.74 34.56 -8.52
CA SER A 24 20.87 33.23 -7.96
C SER A 24 19.60 32.49 -8.38
N CYS A 25 19.68 31.71 -9.46
CA CYS A 25 18.77 30.57 -9.60
C CYS A 25 19.11 29.65 -8.42
N GLY A 26 18.52 29.90 -7.26
CA GLY A 26 18.46 28.90 -6.20
C GLY A 26 17.75 27.70 -6.82
N GLU A 27 18.44 26.59 -6.91
CA GLU A 27 17.77 25.31 -7.16
C GLU A 27 16.62 25.22 -6.17
N ASN A 28 15.42 25.05 -6.68
CA ASN A 28 14.25 24.89 -5.83
C ASN A 28 14.35 23.49 -5.21
N ASN A 29 14.99 23.38 -4.05
CA ASN A 29 15.18 22.12 -3.33
C ASN A 29 13.90 21.62 -2.64
N SER A 30 12.77 22.30 -2.88
CA SER A 30 11.49 21.89 -2.30
C SER A 30 11.12 20.49 -2.75
N HIS A 31 10.66 19.68 -1.80
CA HIS A 31 10.31 18.27 -2.04
C HIS A 31 9.08 17.84 -1.25
N ILE A 32 8.58 16.69 -1.66
CA ILE A 32 7.58 15.90 -0.93
C ILE A 32 8.33 14.76 -0.25
N SER A 33 8.09 14.57 1.05
CA SER A 33 8.71 13.51 1.83
C SER A 33 7.78 12.31 1.89
N LEU A 34 8.20 11.18 1.32
CA LEU A 34 7.46 9.92 1.33
C LEU A 34 8.11 8.96 2.35
N PHE A 35 7.35 8.58 3.37
CA PHE A 35 7.78 7.63 4.38
C PHE A 35 7.10 6.28 4.17
N ILE A 36 7.87 5.22 4.09
CA ILE A 36 7.37 3.84 4.07
C ILE A 36 7.80 3.11 5.33
N TYR A 37 6.98 2.16 5.80
CA TYR A 37 7.30 1.43 7.03
C TYR A 37 8.51 0.51 6.86
N THR A 38 8.67 -0.08 5.66
CA THR A 38 9.86 -0.86 5.25
C THR A 38 9.92 -0.98 3.73
N SER A 39 11.11 -1.02 3.17
CA SER A 39 11.36 -1.32 1.74
C SER A 39 11.41 -2.82 1.43
N LEU A 40 11.29 -3.67 2.44
CA LEU A 40 11.25 -5.13 2.27
C LEU A 40 9.87 -5.66 1.86
N ASP A 41 8.81 -4.90 2.09
CA ASP A 41 7.46 -5.22 1.68
C ASP A 41 7.28 -4.98 0.17
N THR A 42 6.90 -6.02 -0.57
CA THR A 42 6.80 -6.01 -2.04
C THR A 42 5.72 -5.05 -2.51
N PHE A 43 4.55 -5.04 -1.85
CA PHE A 43 3.47 -4.12 -2.16
C PHE A 43 3.87 -2.67 -1.92
N MET A 44 4.41 -2.35 -0.74
CA MET A 44 4.80 -0.97 -0.40
C MET A 44 5.91 -0.43 -1.30
N LYS A 45 6.84 -1.29 -1.73
CA LYS A 45 7.88 -0.93 -2.68
C LYS A 45 7.28 -0.55 -4.05
N GLY A 46 6.33 -1.33 -4.54
CA GLY A 46 5.59 -1.05 -5.79
C GLY A 46 4.78 0.24 -5.69
N TYR A 47 4.04 0.41 -4.60
CA TYR A 47 3.20 1.59 -4.35
C TYR A 47 4.02 2.89 -4.23
N ALA A 48 5.14 2.85 -3.49
CA ALA A 48 6.06 3.99 -3.41
C ALA A 48 6.64 4.37 -4.78
N LYS A 49 6.99 3.38 -5.60
CA LYS A 49 7.45 3.60 -6.97
C LYS A 49 6.36 4.25 -7.83
N GLN A 50 5.12 3.80 -7.75
CA GLN A 50 3.99 4.38 -8.48
C GLN A 50 3.77 5.85 -8.09
N ILE A 51 3.82 6.17 -6.80
CA ILE A 51 3.74 7.55 -6.30
C ILE A 51 4.88 8.41 -6.90
N GLN A 52 6.13 7.92 -6.83
CA GLN A 52 7.29 8.64 -7.39
C GLN A 52 7.14 8.86 -8.89
N ASP A 53 6.78 7.83 -9.65
CA ASP A 53 6.64 7.90 -11.11
C ASP A 53 5.53 8.86 -11.55
N THR A 54 4.43 8.93 -10.81
CA THR A 54 3.33 9.85 -11.09
C THR A 54 3.67 11.30 -10.76
N LEU A 55 4.39 11.51 -9.66
CA LEU A 55 4.67 12.87 -9.17
C LEU A 55 5.94 13.50 -9.73
N LYS A 56 6.88 12.74 -10.32
CA LYS A 56 8.25 13.17 -10.73
C LYS A 56 8.30 14.40 -11.64
N ASP A 57 7.29 14.59 -12.48
CA ASP A 57 7.26 15.71 -13.43
C ASP A 57 6.81 17.03 -12.77
N LYS A 58 6.20 16.94 -11.59
CA LYS A 58 5.67 18.08 -10.83
C LYS A 58 6.47 18.36 -9.56
N TYR A 59 6.95 17.32 -8.91
CA TYR A 59 7.56 17.40 -7.58
C TYR A 59 8.82 16.52 -7.47
N ASN A 60 9.78 16.99 -6.70
CA ASN A 60 10.86 16.14 -6.20
C ASN A 60 10.28 15.28 -5.04
N VAL A 61 10.36 13.95 -5.11
CA VAL A 61 9.87 13.04 -4.06
C VAL A 61 11.06 12.33 -3.44
N ILE A 62 11.29 12.55 -2.14
CA ILE A 62 12.35 11.89 -1.36
C ILE A 62 11.73 10.82 -0.49
N THR A 63 12.18 9.57 -0.65
CA THR A 63 11.66 8.44 0.12
C THR A 63 12.54 8.10 1.31
N PHE A 64 11.91 7.88 2.46
CA PHE A 64 12.50 7.49 3.73
C PHE A 64 12.01 6.10 4.11
N ASP A 65 12.91 5.19 4.42
CA ASP A 65 12.60 3.85 4.92
C ASP A 65 12.58 3.88 6.45
N GLY A 66 11.46 3.44 7.04
CA GLY A 66 11.29 3.35 8.50
C GLY A 66 11.97 2.13 9.13
N GLU A 67 12.50 1.20 8.29
CA GLU A 67 13.19 -0.01 8.72
C GLU A 67 12.40 -0.83 9.78
N SER A 68 11.07 -0.83 9.66
CA SER A 68 10.14 -1.46 10.61
C SER A 68 10.28 -0.95 12.06
N SER A 69 10.84 0.25 12.26
CA SER A 69 11.05 0.88 13.56
C SER A 69 10.27 2.19 13.68
N GLN A 70 9.19 2.20 14.47
CA GLN A 70 8.39 3.42 14.67
C GLN A 70 9.20 4.56 15.30
N THR A 71 10.13 4.25 16.20
CA THR A 71 10.99 5.26 16.81
C THR A 71 11.89 5.92 15.77
N TYR A 72 12.53 5.11 14.90
CA TYR A 72 13.38 5.62 13.84
C TYR A 72 12.57 6.43 12.81
N GLN A 73 11.41 5.92 12.40
CA GLN A 73 10.52 6.63 11.49
C GLN A 73 10.02 7.96 12.09
N ASN A 74 9.72 8.01 13.40
CA ASN A 74 9.34 9.25 14.08
C ASN A 74 10.44 10.33 13.99
N ASP A 75 11.71 9.94 14.16
CA ASP A 75 12.84 10.89 14.06
C ASP A 75 12.96 11.44 12.64
N GLN A 76 12.79 10.60 11.61
CA GLN A 76 12.76 11.01 10.21
C GLN A 76 11.60 11.98 9.94
N ILE A 77 10.37 11.61 10.34
CA ILE A 77 9.16 12.42 10.14
C ILE A 77 9.29 13.79 10.84
N VAL A 78 9.75 13.81 12.09
CA VAL A 78 9.96 15.08 12.84
C VAL A 78 11.03 15.94 12.18
N GLY A 79 12.09 15.32 11.65
CA GLY A 79 13.12 16.01 10.85
C GLY A 79 12.50 16.74 9.66
N GLU A 80 11.65 16.07 8.89
CA GLU A 80 11.00 16.63 7.69
C GLU A 80 9.84 17.60 8.04
N ILE A 81 9.15 17.43 9.14
CA ILE A 81 8.19 18.43 9.62
C ILE A 81 8.89 19.78 9.85
N ASN A 82 10.10 19.77 10.44
CA ASN A 82 10.88 20.98 10.73
C ASN A 82 11.70 21.47 9.53
N ASN A 83 11.81 20.68 8.44
CA ASN A 83 12.55 21.05 7.26
C ASN A 83 11.74 22.01 6.38
N PRO A 84 12.20 23.27 6.12
CA PRO A 84 11.47 24.22 5.29
C PRO A 84 11.42 23.83 3.80
N GLU A 85 12.27 22.93 3.36
CA GLU A 85 12.27 22.42 1.98
C GLU A 85 11.25 21.29 1.77
N SER A 86 10.90 20.54 2.80
CA SER A 86 9.79 19.58 2.78
C SER A 86 8.46 20.31 2.80
N LYS A 87 7.65 20.20 1.76
CA LYS A 87 6.38 20.93 1.61
C LYS A 87 5.16 20.10 1.95
N PHE A 88 5.28 18.78 1.85
CA PHE A 88 4.18 17.85 2.02
C PHE A 88 4.72 16.50 2.50
N LEU A 89 3.97 15.81 3.36
CA LEU A 89 4.36 14.51 3.88
C LEU A 89 3.35 13.44 3.44
N LEU A 90 3.86 12.38 2.83
CA LEU A 90 3.16 11.14 2.52
C LEU A 90 3.67 10.08 3.49
N ILE A 91 2.83 9.50 4.33
CA ILE A 91 3.29 8.68 5.45
C ILE A 91 2.56 7.34 5.51
N ASN A 92 3.29 6.26 5.23
CA ASN A 92 2.89 4.92 5.62
C ASN A 92 3.57 4.57 6.95
N LEU A 93 2.80 4.56 8.03
CA LEU A 93 3.33 4.40 9.40
C LEU A 93 3.82 2.96 9.66
N VAL A 94 4.86 2.81 10.50
CA VAL A 94 5.19 1.51 11.09
C VAL A 94 4.08 1.09 12.07
N ASP A 95 3.70 1.98 12.99
CA ASP A 95 2.59 1.77 13.92
C ASP A 95 1.51 2.84 13.68
N ARG A 96 0.33 2.43 13.22
CA ARG A 96 -0.81 3.32 12.96
C ARG A 96 -1.25 4.15 14.17
N LEU A 97 -0.96 3.68 15.38
CA LEU A 97 -1.31 4.37 16.64
C LEU A 97 -0.41 5.58 16.93
N ALA A 98 0.71 5.73 16.21
CA ALA A 98 1.59 6.89 16.35
C ALA A 98 1.05 8.16 15.67
N SER A 99 -0.02 8.06 14.87
CA SER A 99 -0.59 9.14 14.04
C SER A 99 -0.88 10.43 14.81
N LYS A 100 -1.46 10.35 16.01
CA LYS A 100 -1.89 11.52 16.79
C LYS A 100 -0.76 12.51 17.01
N THR A 101 0.37 12.06 17.53
CA THR A 101 1.52 12.93 17.86
C THR A 101 2.12 13.56 16.59
N ILE A 102 2.12 12.83 15.48
CA ILE A 102 2.60 13.32 14.19
C ILE A 102 1.67 14.40 13.66
N ILE A 103 0.36 14.18 13.69
CA ILE A 103 -0.66 15.17 13.27
C ILE A 103 -0.54 16.46 14.08
N GLU A 104 -0.41 16.37 15.41
CA GLU A 104 -0.26 17.53 16.30
C GLU A 104 0.99 18.35 15.95
N LYS A 105 2.12 17.69 15.71
CA LYS A 105 3.38 18.37 15.32
C LYS A 105 3.28 19.02 13.95
N ALA A 106 2.78 18.29 12.95
CA ALA A 106 2.63 18.81 11.60
C ALA A 106 1.66 19.99 11.54
N SER A 107 0.56 19.95 12.30
CA SER A 107 -0.39 21.06 12.41
C SER A 107 0.26 22.30 13.01
N THR A 108 1.17 22.15 13.97
CA THR A 108 1.92 23.28 14.57
C THR A 108 2.80 23.99 13.55
N GLU A 109 3.40 23.23 12.63
CA GLU A 109 4.28 23.73 11.55
C GLU A 109 3.53 24.01 10.24
N ASN A 110 2.19 23.91 10.26
CA ASN A 110 1.31 24.08 9.08
C ASN A 110 1.73 23.18 7.89
N LYS A 111 2.13 21.94 8.19
CA LYS A 111 2.55 20.92 7.20
C LYS A 111 1.40 20.01 6.85
N PRO A 112 0.97 19.94 5.57
CA PRO A 112 -0.01 18.97 5.12
C PRO A 112 0.55 17.54 5.16
N ILE A 113 -0.31 16.59 5.55
CA ILE A 113 0.02 15.17 5.64
C ILE A 113 -1.06 14.34 4.95
N VAL A 114 -0.65 13.32 4.21
CA VAL A 114 -1.52 12.20 3.80
C VAL A 114 -0.93 10.91 4.36
N PHE A 115 -1.72 10.21 5.16
CA PHE A 115 -1.39 8.85 5.58
C PHE A 115 -1.80 7.87 4.48
N LEU A 116 -0.97 6.85 4.27
CA LEU A 116 -1.08 5.86 3.20
C LEU A 116 -1.22 4.45 3.79
N ASN A 117 -2.02 3.60 3.18
CA ASN A 117 -2.16 2.17 3.46
C ASN A 117 -2.51 1.87 4.93
N ARG A 118 -1.65 2.15 5.91
CA ARG A 118 -1.91 1.93 7.34
C ARG A 118 -2.78 3.05 7.90
N GLU A 119 -4.05 2.76 8.09
CA GLU A 119 -5.09 3.72 8.44
C GLU A 119 -4.95 4.25 9.88
N PRO A 120 -4.81 5.58 10.09
CA PRO A 120 -4.86 6.18 11.41
C PRO A 120 -6.22 5.97 12.10
N LEU A 121 -6.27 6.17 13.41
CA LEU A 121 -7.56 6.18 14.10
C LEU A 121 -8.40 7.38 13.64
N GLU A 122 -9.67 7.15 13.33
CA GLU A 122 -10.59 8.18 12.85
C GLU A 122 -10.65 9.40 13.78
N LYS A 123 -10.65 9.18 15.10
CA LYS A 123 -10.64 10.26 16.10
C LYS A 123 -9.40 11.16 16.04
N ASP A 124 -8.25 10.64 15.58
CA ASP A 124 -7.01 11.40 15.49
C ASP A 124 -6.98 12.25 14.21
N LEU A 125 -7.53 11.74 13.12
CA LEU A 125 -7.53 12.39 11.82
C LEU A 125 -8.64 13.44 11.68
N SER A 126 -9.85 13.14 12.16
CA SER A 126 -11.05 13.97 11.97
C SER A 126 -10.95 15.36 12.59
N GLY A 127 -10.02 15.57 13.54
CA GLY A 127 -9.75 16.84 14.19
C GLY A 127 -8.82 17.79 13.42
N SER A 128 -8.19 17.34 12.32
CA SER A 128 -7.23 18.13 11.54
C SER A 128 -7.86 18.66 10.25
N GLU A 129 -7.39 19.84 9.82
CA GLU A 129 -7.69 20.42 8.50
C GLU A 129 -6.57 20.11 7.47
N LEU A 130 -5.43 19.57 7.94
CA LEU A 130 -4.22 19.35 7.12
C LEU A 130 -3.80 17.88 7.05
N ALA A 131 -4.54 16.97 7.70
CA ALA A 131 -4.22 15.56 7.71
C ALA A 131 -5.33 14.74 7.06
N TYR A 132 -4.95 13.86 6.14
CA TYR A 132 -5.85 13.01 5.35
C TYR A 132 -5.34 11.57 5.32
N TYR A 133 -6.22 10.65 4.96
CA TYR A 133 -5.89 9.26 4.68
C TYR A 133 -6.32 8.90 3.26
N VAL A 134 -5.45 8.19 2.54
CA VAL A 134 -5.76 7.57 1.26
C VAL A 134 -5.30 6.12 1.30
N GLY A 135 -6.20 5.17 1.03
CA GLY A 135 -5.88 3.76 1.06
C GLY A 135 -7.02 2.87 0.58
N ALA A 136 -6.85 1.56 0.73
CA ALA A 136 -7.87 0.58 0.39
C ALA A 136 -8.97 0.51 1.45
N ARG A 137 -10.10 -0.09 1.06
CA ARG A 137 -11.18 -0.55 1.94
C ARG A 137 -11.00 -2.05 2.20
N PRO A 138 -10.38 -2.44 3.31
CA PRO A 138 -10.03 -3.83 3.54
C PRO A 138 -11.24 -4.77 3.70
N GLU A 139 -12.42 -4.22 4.03
CA GLU A 139 -13.69 -4.93 4.00
C GLU A 139 -14.03 -5.42 2.58
N SER A 140 -13.87 -4.54 1.58
CA SER A 140 -14.05 -4.86 0.16
C SER A 140 -13.10 -5.96 -0.28
N ASP A 141 -11.83 -5.88 0.12
CA ASP A 141 -10.82 -6.89 -0.23
C ASP A 141 -11.22 -8.28 0.28
N GLY A 142 -11.64 -8.38 1.55
CA GLY A 142 -12.13 -9.63 2.12
C GLY A 142 -13.38 -10.16 1.42
N GLU A 143 -14.36 -9.30 1.12
CA GLU A 143 -15.55 -9.70 0.37
C GLU A 143 -15.20 -10.22 -1.03
N ILE A 144 -14.24 -9.61 -1.71
CA ILE A 144 -13.78 -10.04 -3.03
C ILE A 144 -13.06 -11.39 -2.94
N GLN A 145 -12.22 -11.63 -1.92
CA GLN A 145 -11.65 -12.97 -1.69
C GLN A 145 -12.74 -14.03 -1.54
N GLY A 146 -13.79 -13.75 -0.76
CA GLY A 146 -14.93 -14.65 -0.65
C GLY A 146 -15.68 -14.85 -1.97
N ASN A 147 -15.78 -13.83 -2.84
CA ASN A 147 -16.36 -13.94 -4.17
C ASN A 147 -15.51 -14.85 -5.07
N ILE A 148 -14.18 -14.68 -5.07
CA ILE A 148 -13.23 -15.50 -5.84
C ILE A 148 -13.37 -16.98 -5.48
N ILE A 149 -13.42 -17.29 -4.18
CA ILE A 149 -13.56 -18.66 -3.69
C ILE A 149 -14.92 -19.26 -4.10
N ASN A 150 -16.01 -18.49 -3.95
CA ASN A 150 -17.34 -18.95 -4.38
C ASN A 150 -17.43 -19.19 -5.89
N GLU A 151 -16.76 -18.35 -6.67
CA GLU A 151 -16.70 -18.46 -8.14
C GLU A 151 -15.95 -19.74 -8.55
N PHE A 152 -14.82 -20.05 -7.93
CA PHE A 152 -14.09 -21.30 -8.15
C PHE A 152 -14.97 -22.53 -7.84
N PHE A 153 -15.65 -22.54 -6.71
CA PHE A 153 -16.52 -23.65 -6.30
C PHE A 153 -17.89 -23.63 -7.03
N GLU A 154 -18.23 -22.56 -7.75
CA GLU A 154 -19.50 -22.28 -8.43
C GLU A 154 -20.71 -22.16 -7.50
N SER A 155 -20.73 -22.86 -6.37
CA SER A 155 -21.74 -22.76 -5.31
C SER A 155 -21.34 -23.59 -4.09
N SER A 156 -21.96 -23.33 -2.92
CA SER A 156 -21.76 -24.18 -1.74
C SER A 156 -22.21 -25.62 -1.95
N THR A 157 -23.21 -25.85 -2.83
CA THR A 157 -23.65 -27.21 -3.18
C THR A 157 -22.61 -27.94 -4.02
N ASN A 158 -22.03 -27.27 -5.03
CA ASN A 158 -20.94 -27.85 -5.83
C ASN A 158 -19.70 -28.12 -4.98
N PHE A 159 -19.38 -27.21 -4.05
CA PHE A 159 -18.31 -27.44 -3.08
C PHE A 159 -18.49 -28.74 -2.32
N LEU A 160 -19.66 -28.95 -1.65
CA LEU A 160 -19.95 -30.17 -0.89
C LEU A 160 -19.90 -31.47 -1.73
N VAL A 161 -20.13 -31.39 -3.03
CA VAL A 161 -20.11 -32.56 -3.91
C VAL A 161 -18.72 -32.87 -4.45
N ASN A 162 -17.92 -31.84 -4.76
CA ASN A 162 -16.72 -32.01 -5.58
C ASN A 162 -15.40 -31.64 -4.84
N TYR A 163 -15.46 -30.80 -3.81
CA TYR A 163 -14.29 -30.15 -3.23
C TYR A 163 -14.13 -30.32 -1.72
N ASP A 164 -15.16 -30.76 -1.00
CA ASP A 164 -15.09 -31.07 0.45
C ASP A 164 -14.19 -32.30 0.65
N ARG A 165 -12.90 -32.07 0.95
CA ARG A 165 -11.85 -33.09 0.93
C ARG A 165 -12.06 -34.21 1.95
N ASN A 166 -12.51 -33.86 3.15
CA ASN A 166 -12.76 -34.82 4.23
C ASN A 166 -14.24 -35.22 4.33
N SER A 167 -15.12 -34.69 3.46
CA SER A 167 -16.55 -34.98 3.41
C SER A 167 -17.29 -34.69 4.73
N ASN A 168 -16.87 -33.66 5.46
CA ASN A 168 -17.48 -33.28 6.76
C ASN A 168 -18.64 -32.28 6.62
N GLY A 169 -18.92 -31.79 5.41
CA GLY A 169 -19.97 -30.83 5.12
C GLY A 169 -19.63 -29.38 5.43
N LYS A 170 -18.35 -29.09 5.69
CA LYS A 170 -17.86 -27.75 6.00
C LYS A 170 -16.79 -27.32 4.99
N LEU A 171 -16.67 -26.02 4.83
CA LEU A 171 -15.53 -25.42 4.13
C LEU A 171 -14.40 -25.20 5.13
N ASP A 172 -13.39 -26.04 5.05
CA ASP A 172 -12.26 -26.08 5.97
C ASP A 172 -11.14 -25.13 5.49
N ILE A 173 -10.88 -24.10 6.27
CA ILE A 173 -10.06 -22.95 5.92
C ILE A 173 -8.79 -22.91 6.74
N LEU A 174 -7.63 -22.83 6.07
CA LEU A 174 -6.39 -22.38 6.67
C LEU A 174 -6.22 -20.89 6.42
N LEU A 175 -6.08 -20.07 7.49
CA LEU A 175 -6.05 -18.62 7.38
C LEU A 175 -4.64 -18.08 7.68
N ILE A 176 -3.95 -17.53 6.67
CA ILE A 176 -2.65 -16.89 6.79
C ILE A 176 -2.85 -15.39 6.96
N LYS A 177 -2.55 -14.91 8.17
CA LYS A 177 -2.87 -13.55 8.59
C LYS A 177 -1.64 -12.65 8.51
N GLY A 178 -1.88 -11.37 8.18
CA GLY A 178 -0.86 -10.33 8.25
C GLY A 178 -0.42 -10.02 9.68
N GLU A 179 -0.04 -8.78 9.94
CA GLU A 179 0.40 -8.32 11.25
C GLU A 179 -0.77 -8.23 12.24
N GLN A 180 -0.56 -8.66 13.46
CA GLN A 180 -1.56 -8.63 14.52
C GLN A 180 -1.99 -7.18 14.85
N GLY A 181 -3.31 -6.92 14.84
CA GLY A 181 -3.86 -5.59 15.13
C GLY A 181 -3.84 -4.60 13.95
N HIS A 182 -3.33 -5.02 12.80
CA HIS A 182 -3.46 -4.25 11.56
C HIS A 182 -4.90 -4.32 11.05
N GLN A 183 -5.49 -3.16 10.64
CA GLN A 183 -6.89 -3.17 10.22
C GLN A 183 -7.15 -4.06 9.00
N ASP A 184 -6.22 -4.13 8.04
CA ASP A 184 -6.36 -4.99 6.86
C ASP A 184 -6.37 -6.46 7.26
N THR A 185 -5.50 -6.86 8.19
CA THR A 185 -5.46 -8.24 8.70
C THR A 185 -6.80 -8.65 9.30
N GLU A 186 -7.34 -7.83 10.18
CA GLU A 186 -8.59 -8.14 10.87
C GLU A 186 -9.78 -8.11 9.91
N ASN A 187 -9.89 -7.08 9.07
CA ASN A 187 -11.02 -6.91 8.15
C ASN A 187 -10.98 -7.92 7.00
N ARG A 188 -9.85 -8.09 6.29
CA ARG A 188 -9.74 -9.09 5.21
C ARG A 188 -10.11 -10.47 5.73
N SER A 189 -9.58 -10.88 6.90
CA SER A 189 -9.90 -12.16 7.53
C SER A 189 -11.38 -12.30 7.88
N GLN A 190 -11.97 -11.27 8.50
CA GLN A 190 -13.38 -11.32 8.94
C GLN A 190 -14.35 -11.28 7.75
N TYR A 191 -14.12 -10.40 6.78
CA TYR A 191 -15.07 -10.17 5.70
C TYR A 191 -15.02 -11.28 4.63
N SER A 192 -13.87 -11.94 4.41
CA SER A 192 -13.79 -13.12 3.56
C SER A 192 -14.65 -14.27 4.11
N ILE A 193 -14.56 -14.55 5.40
CA ILE A 193 -15.37 -15.57 6.08
C ILE A 193 -16.86 -15.20 6.08
N ASN A 194 -17.20 -13.94 6.37
CA ASN A 194 -18.56 -13.47 6.35
C ASN A 194 -19.19 -13.60 4.96
N ARG A 195 -18.41 -13.29 3.92
CA ARG A 195 -18.84 -13.39 2.54
C ARG A 195 -19.14 -14.82 2.13
N LEU A 196 -18.26 -15.76 2.50
CA LEU A 196 -18.49 -17.19 2.27
C LEU A 196 -19.76 -17.69 3.00
N LYS A 197 -19.96 -17.30 4.25
CA LYS A 197 -21.21 -17.61 4.98
C LYS A 197 -22.45 -17.05 4.28
N SER A 198 -22.37 -15.88 3.66
CA SER A 198 -23.49 -15.28 2.92
C SER A 198 -23.89 -16.08 1.68
N PHE A 199 -22.94 -16.86 1.10
CA PHE A 199 -23.19 -17.82 0.01
C PHE A 199 -23.70 -19.18 0.48
N GLY A 200 -23.82 -19.40 1.81
CA GLY A 200 -24.36 -20.63 2.39
C GLY A 200 -23.31 -21.67 2.79
N TYR A 201 -22.00 -21.31 2.79
CA TYR A 201 -20.97 -22.22 3.29
C TYR A 201 -21.02 -22.30 4.82
N ASP A 202 -20.93 -23.52 5.36
CA ASP A 202 -20.62 -23.75 6.77
C ASP A 202 -19.10 -23.73 6.94
N THR A 203 -18.55 -22.56 7.28
CA THR A 203 -17.10 -22.35 7.33
C THR A 203 -16.50 -22.83 8.66
N ASN A 204 -15.34 -23.51 8.58
CA ASN A 204 -14.56 -23.91 9.72
C ASN A 204 -13.10 -23.45 9.54
N ILE A 205 -12.57 -22.66 10.46
CA ILE A 205 -11.14 -22.28 10.45
C ILE A 205 -10.38 -23.38 11.19
N ILE A 206 -9.64 -24.23 10.44
CA ILE A 206 -8.87 -25.33 10.98
C ILE A 206 -7.72 -24.79 11.82
N ASP A 207 -6.95 -23.86 11.25
CA ASP A 207 -5.84 -23.17 11.91
C ASP A 207 -5.66 -21.77 11.33
N SER A 208 -4.97 -20.92 12.09
CA SER A 208 -4.61 -19.59 11.64
C SER A 208 -3.35 -19.07 12.32
N ARG A 209 -2.49 -18.33 11.58
CA ARG A 209 -1.28 -17.72 12.14
C ARG A 209 -1.05 -16.32 11.59
N PHE A 210 -0.54 -15.43 12.44
CA PHE A 210 0.04 -14.17 12.01
C PHE A 210 1.44 -14.44 11.43
N CYS A 211 1.61 -14.11 10.16
CA CYS A 211 2.84 -14.27 9.41
C CYS A 211 3.45 -12.93 9.00
N ASP A 212 2.90 -11.81 9.52
CA ASP A 212 3.45 -10.45 9.47
C ASP A 212 3.79 -9.96 8.05
N TRP A 213 2.97 -10.35 7.03
CA TRP A 213 3.14 -10.08 5.61
C TRP A 213 4.37 -10.77 4.96
N ILE A 214 5.04 -11.68 5.69
CA ILE A 214 6.33 -12.26 5.33
C ILE A 214 6.13 -13.63 4.67
N ARG A 215 6.63 -13.78 3.43
CA ARG A 215 6.56 -15.00 2.62
C ARG A 215 7.14 -16.22 3.34
N THR A 216 8.36 -16.10 3.89
CA THR A 216 9.02 -17.20 4.59
C THR A 216 8.29 -17.62 5.86
N SER A 217 7.67 -16.70 6.59
CA SER A 217 6.86 -17.03 7.78
C SER A 217 5.64 -17.87 7.41
N ALA A 218 5.01 -17.59 6.26
CA ALA A 218 3.89 -18.38 5.75
C ALA A 218 4.36 -19.77 5.27
N THR A 219 5.54 -19.86 4.64
CA THR A 219 6.15 -21.14 4.26
C THR A 219 6.39 -22.01 5.50
N GLU A 220 6.98 -21.44 6.56
CA GLU A 220 7.25 -22.13 7.83
C GLU A 220 5.94 -22.56 8.51
N PHE A 221 4.92 -21.68 8.52
CA PHE A 221 3.62 -22.04 9.08
C PHE A 221 3.01 -23.25 8.38
N LEU A 222 2.94 -23.23 7.04
CA LEU A 222 2.36 -24.36 6.33
C LEU A 222 3.18 -25.63 6.51
N ALA A 223 4.52 -25.54 6.52
CA ALA A 223 5.40 -26.68 6.77
C ALA A 223 5.16 -27.34 8.15
N GLU A 224 4.80 -26.56 9.16
CA GLU A 224 4.50 -27.08 10.49
C GLU A 224 3.17 -27.82 10.58
N VAL A 225 2.14 -27.38 9.85
CA VAL A 225 0.77 -27.85 10.06
C VAL A 225 0.24 -28.74 8.93
N TYR A 226 0.86 -28.73 7.75
CA TYR A 226 0.30 -29.34 6.55
C TYR A 226 0.09 -30.85 6.69
N GLU A 227 1.06 -31.58 7.24
CA GLU A 227 0.94 -33.02 7.40
C GLU A 227 -0.22 -33.44 8.33
N ASP A 228 -0.58 -32.59 9.29
CA ASP A 228 -1.68 -32.85 10.21
C ASP A 228 -3.06 -32.54 9.56
N TYR A 229 -3.12 -31.62 8.56
CA TYR A 229 -4.37 -31.13 8.00
C TYR A 229 -4.50 -31.29 6.47
N LYS A 230 -3.55 -31.92 5.78
CA LYS A 230 -3.49 -32.01 4.31
C LYS A 230 -4.74 -32.60 3.65
N ASP A 231 -5.38 -33.54 4.35
CA ASP A 231 -6.61 -34.18 3.89
C ASP A 231 -7.86 -33.39 4.26
N ASP A 232 -7.73 -32.35 5.06
CA ASP A 232 -8.84 -31.55 5.58
C ASP A 232 -8.94 -30.17 4.90
N ILE A 233 -7.80 -29.49 4.61
CA ILE A 233 -7.81 -28.12 4.11
C ILE A 233 -8.44 -28.04 2.71
N ASP A 234 -9.52 -27.30 2.55
CA ASP A 234 -10.15 -27.03 1.25
C ASP A 234 -9.61 -25.76 0.61
N VAL A 235 -9.36 -24.72 1.43
CA VAL A 235 -8.88 -23.43 0.95
C VAL A 235 -7.88 -22.80 1.92
N ILE A 236 -6.86 -22.15 1.35
CA ILE A 236 -5.92 -21.28 2.04
C ILE A 236 -6.26 -19.84 1.69
N ILE A 237 -6.74 -19.08 2.67
CA ILE A 237 -6.99 -17.65 2.53
C ILE A 237 -5.79 -16.90 3.09
N SER A 238 -5.10 -16.15 2.25
CA SER A 238 -3.97 -15.31 2.65
C SER A 238 -4.35 -13.84 2.62
N ASN A 239 -3.93 -13.08 3.64
CA ASN A 239 -4.20 -11.65 3.70
C ASN A 239 -3.36 -10.82 2.70
N ASN A 240 -2.29 -11.39 2.10
CA ASN A 240 -1.58 -10.79 0.98
C ASN A 240 -0.98 -11.85 0.04
N ASP A 241 -0.43 -11.42 -1.11
CA ASP A 241 0.18 -12.30 -2.10
C ASP A 241 1.50 -12.91 -1.62
N ASP A 242 2.35 -12.15 -0.94
CA ASP A 242 3.65 -12.67 -0.48
C ASP A 242 3.48 -13.87 0.45
N MET A 243 2.53 -13.83 1.36
CA MET A 243 2.22 -14.98 2.23
C MET A 243 1.51 -16.11 1.46
N ALA A 244 0.66 -15.82 0.47
CA ALA A 244 0.09 -16.81 -0.42
C ALA A 244 1.18 -17.56 -1.20
N LEU A 245 2.15 -16.82 -1.72
CA LEU A 245 3.34 -17.37 -2.38
C LEU A 245 4.20 -18.22 -1.42
N GLY A 246 4.25 -17.85 -0.14
CA GLY A 246 4.90 -18.67 0.89
C GLY A 246 4.26 -20.05 1.05
N ALA A 247 2.93 -20.12 1.01
CA ALA A 247 2.20 -21.39 1.00
C ALA A 247 2.47 -22.19 -0.29
N ILE A 248 2.44 -21.53 -1.44
CA ILE A 248 2.78 -22.14 -2.74
C ILE A 248 4.21 -22.71 -2.73
N ASP A 249 5.18 -21.97 -2.22
CA ASP A 249 6.57 -22.42 -2.12
C ASP A 249 6.68 -23.74 -1.37
N TYR A 250 5.98 -23.88 -0.24
CA TYR A 250 5.99 -25.15 0.51
C TYR A 250 5.33 -26.28 -0.29
N LEU A 251 4.13 -26.07 -0.85
CA LEU A 251 3.41 -27.12 -1.57
C LEU A 251 4.22 -27.65 -2.77
N LYS A 252 4.97 -26.77 -3.44
CA LYS A 252 5.85 -27.16 -4.56
C LYS A 252 7.06 -28.01 -4.13
N THR A 253 7.35 -28.12 -2.83
CA THR A 253 8.41 -29.05 -2.33
C THR A 253 7.92 -30.47 -2.12
N LEU A 254 6.60 -30.68 -2.15
CA LEU A 254 6.01 -31.98 -1.84
C LEU A 254 6.22 -32.98 -2.97
N PRO A 255 6.43 -34.27 -2.68
CA PRO A 255 6.68 -35.30 -3.69
C PRO A 255 5.55 -35.51 -4.69
N GLU A 256 4.31 -35.21 -4.29
CA GLU A 256 3.10 -35.30 -5.11
C GLU A 256 2.89 -34.12 -6.04
N TYR A 257 3.67 -33.04 -5.94
CA TYR A 257 3.57 -31.89 -6.83
C TYR A 257 3.95 -32.23 -8.26
N ASP A 258 3.03 -31.99 -9.21
CA ASP A 258 3.24 -32.09 -10.64
C ASP A 258 3.20 -30.70 -11.30
N PRO A 259 4.30 -30.18 -11.85
CA PRO A 259 4.34 -28.85 -12.47
C PRO A 259 3.53 -28.73 -13.77
N GLU A 260 3.05 -29.82 -14.34
CA GLU A 260 2.22 -29.81 -15.56
C GLU A 260 0.72 -29.55 -15.24
N LEU A 261 0.33 -29.67 -13.96
CA LEU A 261 -1.05 -29.46 -13.50
C LEU A 261 -1.17 -28.14 -12.75
N ALA A 262 -2.38 -27.56 -12.75
CA ALA A 262 -2.66 -26.41 -11.89
C ALA A 262 -2.50 -26.81 -10.42
N LEU A 263 -1.94 -25.91 -9.59
CA LEU A 263 -1.71 -26.21 -8.18
C LEU A 263 -3.02 -26.52 -7.44
N TYR A 264 -4.08 -25.77 -7.76
CA TYR A 264 -5.40 -25.96 -7.14
C TYR A 264 -6.19 -27.18 -7.64
N ASP A 265 -5.66 -27.91 -8.63
CA ASP A 265 -6.17 -29.24 -9.01
C ASP A 265 -5.55 -30.35 -8.14
N GLN A 266 -4.45 -30.06 -7.45
CA GLN A 266 -3.67 -31.02 -6.64
C GLN A 266 -3.79 -30.74 -5.15
N PHE A 267 -3.81 -29.46 -4.79
CA PHE A 267 -3.72 -28.93 -3.43
C PHE A 267 -4.92 -28.03 -3.09
N PRO A 268 -5.04 -27.54 -1.85
CA PRO A 268 -6.06 -26.55 -1.50
C PRO A 268 -6.05 -25.34 -2.41
N LEU A 269 -7.23 -24.77 -2.67
CA LEU A 269 -7.35 -23.50 -3.36
C LEU A 269 -6.61 -22.40 -2.60
N ILE A 270 -5.83 -21.54 -3.30
CA ILE A 270 -5.13 -20.42 -2.67
C ILE A 270 -5.60 -19.09 -3.27
N VAL A 271 -5.91 -18.14 -2.40
CA VAL A 271 -6.28 -16.76 -2.79
C VAL A 271 -5.47 -15.74 -2.00
N GLY A 272 -5.05 -14.66 -2.68
CA GLY A 272 -4.22 -13.58 -2.14
C GLY A 272 -4.92 -12.22 -2.13
N VAL A 273 -4.14 -11.17 -1.84
CA VAL A 273 -4.48 -9.75 -1.98
C VAL A 273 -3.20 -9.01 -2.36
N ASP A 274 -3.29 -7.92 -3.09
CA ASP A 274 -2.34 -6.93 -3.56
C ASP A 274 -2.11 -6.95 -5.07
N ALA A 275 -2.27 -8.09 -5.74
CA ALA A 275 -1.94 -8.28 -7.16
C ALA A 275 -0.51 -7.79 -7.49
N THR A 276 0.44 -8.20 -6.66
CA THR A 276 1.86 -7.94 -6.90
C THR A 276 2.31 -8.58 -8.21
N GLU A 277 3.39 -8.09 -8.81
CA GLU A 277 3.94 -8.67 -10.05
C GLU A 277 4.14 -10.20 -9.92
N VAL A 278 4.74 -10.65 -8.81
CA VAL A 278 4.94 -12.08 -8.53
C VAL A 278 3.64 -12.82 -8.20
N GLY A 279 2.64 -12.13 -7.62
CA GLY A 279 1.30 -12.67 -7.39
C GLY A 279 0.56 -12.90 -8.72
N LEU A 280 0.65 -11.96 -9.66
CA LEU A 280 0.11 -12.10 -11.00
C LEU A 280 0.81 -13.22 -11.78
N GLU A 281 2.15 -13.36 -11.67
CA GLU A 281 2.88 -14.50 -12.23
C GLU A 281 2.36 -15.84 -11.70
N ALA A 282 2.04 -15.93 -10.40
CA ALA A 282 1.49 -17.16 -9.83
C ALA A 282 0.08 -17.47 -10.38
N ILE A 283 -0.72 -16.45 -10.72
CA ILE A 283 -2.00 -16.65 -11.44
C ILE A 283 -1.74 -17.15 -12.84
N VAL A 284 -0.84 -16.52 -13.61
CA VAL A 284 -0.46 -16.98 -14.96
C VAL A 284 -0.02 -18.43 -14.96
N ASN A 285 0.78 -18.83 -13.98
CA ASN A 285 1.31 -20.18 -13.81
C ASN A 285 0.30 -21.18 -13.22
N LYS A 286 -0.93 -20.75 -12.93
CA LYS A 286 -1.97 -21.57 -12.28
C LYS A 286 -1.56 -22.11 -10.89
N GLU A 287 -0.74 -21.38 -10.20
CA GLU A 287 -0.30 -21.69 -8.82
C GLU A 287 -1.22 -21.05 -7.78
N MET A 288 -1.76 -19.86 -8.08
CA MET A 288 -2.80 -19.17 -7.32
C MET A 288 -4.03 -18.96 -8.23
N TYR A 289 -5.23 -19.13 -7.70
CA TYR A 289 -6.45 -18.98 -8.52
C TYR A 289 -6.84 -17.52 -8.69
N GLY A 290 -6.66 -16.69 -7.67
CA GLY A 290 -7.00 -15.28 -7.75
C GLY A 290 -6.44 -14.46 -6.62
N THR A 291 -6.44 -13.15 -6.84
CA THR A 291 -6.02 -12.11 -5.89
C THR A 291 -6.93 -10.89 -5.98
N VAL A 292 -6.80 -9.98 -5.03
CA VAL A 292 -7.50 -8.70 -5.04
C VAL A 292 -6.47 -7.61 -5.26
N ARG A 293 -6.66 -6.77 -6.28
CA ARG A 293 -5.80 -5.63 -6.53
C ARG A 293 -6.30 -4.41 -5.75
N ASN A 294 -5.44 -3.80 -4.99
CA ASN A 294 -5.68 -2.45 -4.48
C ASN A 294 -5.68 -1.46 -5.64
N ASP A 295 -6.70 -0.61 -5.75
CA ASP A 295 -6.79 0.43 -6.79
C ASP A 295 -5.83 1.59 -6.48
N TYR A 296 -4.52 1.29 -6.53
CA TYR A 296 -3.49 2.27 -6.20
C TYR A 296 -3.35 3.36 -7.28
N GLU A 297 -3.81 3.15 -8.51
CA GLU A 297 -3.89 4.20 -9.53
C GLU A 297 -4.82 5.32 -9.07
N THR A 298 -6.07 4.98 -8.71
CA THR A 298 -7.02 5.95 -8.16
C THR A 298 -6.50 6.58 -6.86
N GLN A 299 -5.86 5.79 -5.99
CA GLN A 299 -5.26 6.32 -4.76
C GLN A 299 -4.20 7.38 -5.06
N VAL A 300 -3.30 7.13 -6.02
CA VAL A 300 -2.25 8.08 -6.41
C VAL A 300 -2.82 9.32 -7.08
N GLU A 301 -3.91 9.21 -7.87
CA GLU A 301 -4.62 10.36 -8.41
C GLU A 301 -5.24 11.24 -7.29
N ILE A 302 -5.83 10.62 -6.28
CA ILE A 302 -6.35 11.32 -5.09
C ILE A 302 -5.20 12.05 -4.37
N ILE A 303 -4.05 11.39 -4.18
CA ILE A 303 -2.87 11.97 -3.54
C ILE A 303 -2.35 13.17 -4.33
N ASP A 304 -2.16 13.06 -5.65
CA ASP A 304 -1.70 14.15 -6.51
C ASP A 304 -2.66 15.35 -6.42
N THR A 305 -3.97 15.08 -6.43
CA THR A 305 -4.99 16.11 -6.30
C THR A 305 -4.98 16.75 -4.91
N LEU A 306 -4.81 15.98 -3.81
CA LEU A 306 -4.67 16.52 -2.46
C LEU A 306 -3.45 17.43 -2.32
N ILE A 307 -2.32 17.02 -2.89
CA ILE A 307 -1.10 17.85 -2.91
C ILE A 307 -1.38 19.19 -3.60
N ASP A 308 -2.00 19.16 -4.78
CA ASP A 308 -2.32 20.37 -5.55
C ASP A 308 -3.30 21.29 -4.78
N TYR A 309 -4.34 20.71 -4.15
CA TYR A 309 -5.32 21.49 -3.38
C TYR A 309 -4.71 22.12 -2.13
N LEU A 310 -3.95 21.36 -1.37
CA LEU A 310 -3.41 21.82 -0.09
C LEU A 310 -2.22 22.77 -0.25
N LEU A 311 -1.32 22.53 -1.23
CA LEU A 311 -0.19 23.43 -1.48
C LEU A 311 -0.61 24.76 -2.13
N ASN A 312 -1.72 24.78 -2.89
CA ASN A 312 -2.23 25.98 -3.54
C ASN A 312 -3.44 26.61 -2.80
N GLU A 313 -3.70 26.18 -1.56
CA GLU A 313 -4.77 26.71 -0.70
C GLU A 313 -6.15 26.75 -1.39
N LYS A 314 -6.45 25.71 -2.20
CA LYS A 314 -7.73 25.60 -2.91
C LYS A 314 -8.86 25.24 -1.94
N ASP A 315 -10.08 25.63 -2.29
CA ASP A 315 -11.25 25.31 -1.48
C ASP A 315 -11.57 23.80 -1.52
N MET A 316 -11.37 23.12 -0.39
CA MET A 316 -11.65 21.69 -0.22
C MET A 316 -13.13 21.33 -0.43
N SER A 317 -14.06 22.30 -0.39
CA SER A 317 -15.47 22.03 -0.74
C SER A 317 -15.66 21.67 -2.22
N SER A 318 -14.68 22.01 -3.07
CA SER A 318 -14.66 21.68 -4.50
C SER A 318 -13.78 20.46 -4.82
N PHE A 319 -13.28 19.73 -3.81
CA PHE A 319 -12.45 18.56 -4.03
C PHE A 319 -13.24 17.47 -4.77
N PRO A 320 -12.70 16.89 -5.88
CA PRO A 320 -13.49 16.08 -6.79
C PRO A 320 -13.82 14.66 -6.31
N TYR A 321 -13.14 14.18 -5.25
CA TYR A 321 -13.35 12.84 -4.74
C TYR A 321 -14.24 12.83 -3.50
N LEU A 322 -15.08 11.80 -3.39
CA LEU A 322 -15.94 11.60 -2.23
C LEU A 322 -15.16 10.98 -1.08
N THR A 323 -15.46 11.40 0.13
CA THR A 323 -14.94 10.81 1.37
C THR A 323 -15.94 9.83 1.96
N ASP A 324 -15.45 8.74 2.56
CA ASP A 324 -16.26 7.84 3.39
C ASP A 324 -16.63 8.47 4.73
N SER A 325 -15.66 9.12 5.34
CA SER A 325 -15.78 9.95 6.53
C SER A 325 -14.82 11.12 6.42
N LYS A 326 -14.94 12.11 7.31
CA LYS A 326 -14.10 13.31 7.24
C LYS A 326 -12.61 12.94 7.08
N ASN A 327 -11.98 13.40 5.99
CA ASN A 327 -10.56 13.25 5.64
C ASN A 327 -10.12 11.82 5.26
N PHE A 328 -11.05 10.87 5.05
CA PHE A 328 -10.73 9.50 4.61
C PHE A 328 -11.19 9.25 3.20
N TYR A 329 -10.26 8.90 2.32
CA TYR A 329 -10.50 8.49 0.94
C TYR A 329 -10.11 7.02 0.78
N ARG A 330 -11.09 6.14 0.63
CA ARG A 330 -10.87 4.70 0.47
C ARG A 330 -11.34 4.24 -0.89
N THR A 331 -10.54 3.40 -1.53
CA THR A 331 -10.86 2.74 -2.79
C THR A 331 -11.26 1.29 -2.53
N ASP A 332 -12.20 0.77 -3.32
CA ASP A 332 -12.54 -0.65 -3.30
C ASP A 332 -11.50 -1.46 -4.05
N GLY A 333 -11.35 -2.74 -3.69
CA GLY A 333 -10.48 -3.67 -4.39
C GLY A 333 -11.01 -4.04 -5.78
N ILE A 334 -10.12 -4.56 -6.62
CA ILE A 334 -10.43 -5.06 -7.96
C ILE A 334 -10.15 -6.57 -7.98
N LYS A 335 -11.16 -7.35 -8.37
CA LYS A 335 -11.03 -8.81 -8.49
C LYS A 335 -10.14 -9.19 -9.66
N ILE A 336 -9.13 -10.04 -9.42
CA ILE A 336 -8.31 -10.66 -10.46
C ILE A 336 -8.31 -12.18 -10.26
N THR A 337 -8.63 -12.91 -11.35
CA THR A 337 -8.65 -14.37 -11.40
C THR A 337 -8.05 -14.87 -12.71
N GLN A 338 -8.05 -16.18 -12.91
CA GLN A 338 -7.70 -16.81 -14.17
C GLN A 338 -8.53 -16.31 -15.38
N GLU A 339 -9.67 -15.66 -15.14
CA GLU A 339 -10.55 -15.21 -16.20
C GLU A 339 -10.20 -13.83 -16.77
N ASN A 340 -9.53 -12.96 -15.95
CA ASN A 340 -9.30 -11.55 -16.32
C ASN A 340 -7.88 -11.04 -16.06
N TYR A 341 -6.94 -11.89 -15.63
CA TYR A 341 -5.57 -11.44 -15.28
C TYR A 341 -4.83 -10.79 -16.47
N GLU A 342 -5.17 -11.14 -17.72
CA GLU A 342 -4.54 -10.58 -18.92
C GLU A 342 -4.73 -9.06 -19.06
N GLU A 343 -5.73 -8.49 -18.38
CA GLU A 343 -5.97 -7.05 -18.35
C GLU A 343 -4.98 -6.29 -17.44
N PHE A 344 -4.21 -7.03 -16.61
CA PHE A 344 -3.38 -6.47 -15.55
C PHE A 344 -1.87 -6.78 -15.67
N ILE A 345 -1.43 -7.49 -16.73
CA ILE A 345 -0.04 -7.85 -17.00
C ILE A 345 0.57 -7.10 -18.18
#